data_c38d305bc0226bdf706fc7d84235022a
#
_entry.id   c38d305bc0226bdf706fc7d84235022a
#
_cell.length_a   1.000
_cell.length_b   1.000
_cell.length_c   1.000
_cell.angle_alpha   90.00
_cell.angle_beta   90.00
_cell.angle_gamma   90.00
#
_symmetry.space_group_name_H-M   'P 1'
#
loop_
_entity.id
_entity.type
_entity.pdbx_description
1 polymer ?
#
loop_
_entity_poly.entity_id
_entity_poly.type
_entity_poly.pdbx_seq_one_letter_code
_entity_poly.pdbx_strand_id
1 'polypeptide(L)'
;IERLMRLQGNLGIFRVFGQSMEIFMGSVLTGDNAAFPSPYDFALGGEGLDPALPGGLNRSLLKEGQSVMVDLGGNFNGYMGDMSRVFSIGKLSDEAYTAHQVCLDIQDAVSSMAQPGVVCEDLYNTAIDIVTKAGFADKFMGIGQQAKFIGHGIGLEINEAPVLAPRMKQELEPGMVFALEPKIVIPGVGPVGIENSWTVTQEGVEKFTICNEEIIELQ
;
A
#
# COMPACT_ATOMS: atom_id res chain seq x y z
N ILE A 1 -17.59 -4.07 3.27
CA ILE A 1 -16.27 -4.55 3.73
C ILE A 1 -16.23 -4.57 5.25
N GLU A 2 -16.32 -3.43 5.97
CA GLU A 2 -16.17 -3.32 7.43
C GLU A 2 -17.06 -4.32 8.20
N ARG A 3 -18.33 -4.48 7.79
CA ARG A 3 -19.22 -5.46 8.41
C ARG A 3 -18.64 -6.88 8.35
N LEU A 4 -18.05 -7.27 7.21
CA LEU A 4 -17.45 -8.60 7.05
C LEU A 4 -16.20 -8.75 7.88
N MET A 5 -15.35 -7.73 7.93
CA MET A 5 -14.14 -7.72 8.76
C MET A 5 -14.48 -7.87 10.25
N ARG A 6 -15.49 -7.16 10.74
CA ARG A 6 -15.97 -7.29 12.13
C ARG A 6 -16.52 -8.67 12.44
N LEU A 7 -17.21 -9.32 11.50
CA LEU A 7 -17.68 -10.71 11.65
C LEU A 7 -16.51 -11.71 11.77
N GLN A 8 -15.34 -11.37 11.25
CA GLN A 8 -14.10 -12.17 11.36
C GLN A 8 -13.26 -11.79 12.59
N GLY A 9 -13.76 -10.94 13.48
CA GLY A 9 -13.09 -10.58 14.72
C GLY A 9 -12.26 -9.30 14.68
N ASN A 10 -12.32 -8.52 13.59
CA ASN A 10 -11.68 -7.21 13.53
C ASN A 10 -12.31 -6.26 14.55
N LEU A 11 -11.51 -5.66 15.41
CA LEU A 11 -11.95 -4.74 16.45
C LEU A 11 -12.43 -3.38 15.90
N GLY A 12 -12.05 -3.02 14.66
CA GLY A 12 -12.46 -1.80 13.98
C GLY A 12 -11.91 -0.53 14.60
N ILE A 13 -10.76 -0.63 15.26
CA ILE A 13 -10.06 0.49 15.90
C ILE A 13 -8.63 0.43 15.41
N PHE A 14 -8.13 1.55 14.88
CA PHE A 14 -6.71 1.70 14.58
C PHE A 14 -5.99 2.42 15.70
N ARG A 15 -4.75 2.03 15.89
CA ARG A 15 -3.78 2.74 16.69
C ARG A 15 -2.78 3.37 15.73
N VAL A 16 -2.60 4.69 15.86
CA VAL A 16 -1.71 5.48 15.02
C VAL A 16 -0.64 6.07 15.90
N PHE A 17 0.58 6.18 15.36
CA PHE A 17 1.74 6.68 16.08
C PHE A 17 1.45 7.97 16.85
N GLY A 18 1.64 7.88 18.16
CA GLY A 18 1.70 9.01 19.10
C GLY A 18 0.40 9.75 19.38
N GLN A 19 -0.73 9.41 18.75
CA GLN A 19 -2.00 10.11 18.99
C GLN A 19 -3.23 9.22 18.82
N SER A 20 -4.30 9.53 19.58
CA SER A 20 -5.63 9.02 19.27
C SER A 20 -6.14 9.76 18.04
N MET A 21 -6.13 9.12 16.90
CA MET A 21 -6.72 9.66 15.67
C MET A 21 -7.98 8.88 15.31
N GLU A 22 -9.01 9.61 14.91
CA GLU A 22 -10.14 9.02 14.22
C GLU A 22 -9.71 8.76 12.78
N ILE A 23 -9.47 7.49 12.44
CA ILE A 23 -9.20 7.09 11.07
C ILE A 23 -10.13 5.96 10.66
N PHE A 24 -10.49 5.95 9.40
CA PHE A 24 -11.22 4.86 8.78
C PHE A 24 -10.27 3.67 8.55
N MET A 25 -10.84 2.46 8.43
CA MET A 25 -10.07 1.20 8.36
C MET A 25 -9.33 1.00 7.02
N GLY A 26 -9.14 2.01 6.23
CA GLY A 26 -8.50 1.98 4.93
C GLY A 26 -9.25 2.75 3.87
N SER A 27 -8.81 2.65 2.64
CA SER A 27 -9.37 3.39 1.52
C SER A 27 -9.83 2.47 0.38
N VAL A 28 -10.78 2.98 -0.40
CA VAL A 28 -11.14 2.41 -1.70
C VAL A 28 -10.96 3.50 -2.73
N LEU A 29 -10.07 3.29 -3.68
CA LEU A 29 -9.69 4.27 -4.68
C LEU A 29 -9.98 3.75 -6.09
N THR A 30 -10.48 4.62 -6.95
CA THR A 30 -10.73 4.30 -8.36
C THR A 30 -10.50 5.51 -9.26
N GLY A 31 -10.08 5.26 -10.49
CA GLY A 31 -9.88 6.32 -11.49
C GLY A 31 -9.01 7.47 -10.97
N ASP A 32 -9.29 8.66 -11.43
CA ASP A 32 -8.51 9.85 -11.08
C ASP A 32 -8.63 10.30 -9.62
N ASN A 33 -9.55 9.70 -8.84
CA ASN A 33 -9.62 9.96 -7.40
C ASN A 33 -8.31 9.58 -6.67
N ALA A 34 -7.57 8.59 -7.16
CA ALA A 34 -6.28 8.20 -6.61
C ALA A 34 -5.16 9.23 -6.83
N ALA A 35 -5.37 10.21 -7.72
CA ALA A 35 -4.40 11.29 -7.97
C ALA A 35 -4.48 12.44 -6.94
N PHE A 36 -5.54 12.50 -6.11
CA PHE A 36 -5.62 13.49 -5.04
C PHE A 36 -4.63 13.14 -3.93
N PRO A 37 -3.77 14.09 -3.51
CA PRO A 37 -2.81 13.85 -2.45
C PRO A 37 -3.51 13.68 -1.10
N SER A 38 -2.92 12.86 -0.24
CA SER A 38 -3.37 12.73 1.15
C SER A 38 -2.75 13.81 2.04
N PRO A 39 -3.51 14.43 2.94
CA PRO A 39 -2.95 15.20 4.05
C PRO A 39 -2.47 14.31 5.22
N TYR A 40 -2.71 13.01 5.14
CA TYR A 40 -2.28 11.99 6.09
C TYR A 40 -1.08 11.21 5.55
N ASP A 41 -0.45 10.41 6.39
CA ASP A 41 0.65 9.50 6.00
C ASP A 41 0.12 8.23 5.30
N PHE A 42 -0.65 8.42 4.24
CA PHE A 42 -1.14 7.34 3.38
C PHE A 42 -0.29 7.25 2.11
N ALA A 43 -0.11 6.04 1.60
CA ALA A 43 0.57 5.83 0.32
C ALA A 43 -0.14 6.53 -0.84
N LEU A 44 -1.49 6.45 -0.87
CA LEU A 44 -2.35 7.17 -1.81
C LEU A 44 -3.45 7.91 -1.04
N GLY A 45 -3.86 9.07 -1.55
CA GLY A 45 -4.82 9.94 -0.88
C GLY A 45 -6.29 9.62 -1.20
N GLY A 46 -6.80 10.34 -2.16
CA GLY A 46 -8.22 10.40 -2.48
C GLY A 46 -8.89 11.66 -1.93
N GLU A 47 -9.94 12.10 -2.61
CA GLU A 47 -10.67 13.34 -2.27
C GLU A 47 -11.48 13.20 -0.98
N GLY A 48 -11.96 11.98 -0.69
CA GLY A 48 -12.85 11.73 0.43
C GLY A 48 -14.32 12.05 0.13
N LEU A 49 -15.19 11.70 1.06
CA LEU A 49 -16.64 11.98 0.98
C LEU A 49 -16.99 13.36 1.51
N ASP A 50 -16.15 13.95 2.33
CA ASP A 50 -16.36 15.24 2.98
C ASP A 50 -15.01 15.96 3.16
N PRO A 51 -14.94 17.28 2.94
CA PRO A 51 -13.70 18.05 3.14
C PRO A 51 -13.11 17.98 4.56
N ALA A 52 -13.90 17.59 5.56
CA ALA A 52 -13.41 17.36 6.92
C ALA A 52 -12.59 16.06 7.05
N LEU A 53 -12.77 15.12 6.12
CA LEU A 53 -12.03 13.85 6.04
C LEU A 53 -11.54 13.65 4.60
N PRO A 54 -10.51 14.39 4.17
CA PRO A 54 -10.01 14.40 2.79
C PRO A 54 -9.10 13.19 2.52
N GLY A 55 -9.69 12.02 2.39
CA GLY A 55 -8.99 10.78 2.11
C GLY A 55 -9.92 9.64 1.69
N GLY A 56 -9.40 8.72 0.89
CA GLY A 56 -10.12 7.56 0.44
C GLY A 56 -11.16 7.85 -0.64
N LEU A 57 -12.24 7.05 -0.64
CA LEU A 57 -13.26 7.10 -1.68
C LEU A 57 -13.99 8.46 -1.71
N ASN A 58 -14.39 8.86 -2.90
CA ASN A 58 -15.32 9.96 -3.15
C ASN A 58 -16.65 9.40 -3.71
N ARG A 59 -17.44 10.25 -4.37
CA ARG A 59 -18.71 9.85 -5.00
C ARG A 59 -18.58 9.49 -6.48
N SER A 60 -17.37 9.20 -6.96
CA SER A 60 -17.15 8.76 -8.33
C SER A 60 -17.87 7.45 -8.60
N LEU A 61 -18.51 7.38 -9.77
CA LEU A 61 -19.06 6.12 -10.26
C LEU A 61 -17.95 5.27 -10.86
N LEU A 62 -17.99 3.98 -10.57
CA LEU A 62 -17.10 3.01 -11.20
C LEU A 62 -17.40 2.92 -12.70
N LYS A 63 -16.35 2.83 -13.51
CA LYS A 63 -16.45 2.77 -14.97
C LYS A 63 -15.67 1.58 -15.49
N GLU A 64 -16.10 1.06 -16.62
CA GLU A 64 -15.34 0.05 -17.36
C GLU A 64 -13.94 0.59 -17.72
N GLY A 65 -12.94 -0.27 -17.62
CA GLY A 65 -11.53 0.09 -17.84
C GLY A 65 -10.87 0.81 -16.67
N GLN A 66 -11.54 0.91 -15.52
CA GLN A 66 -10.97 1.48 -14.29
C GLN A 66 -10.60 0.40 -13.27
N SER A 67 -9.51 0.65 -12.57
CA SER A 67 -9.11 -0.12 -11.40
C SER A 67 -9.87 0.35 -10.16
N VAL A 68 -10.03 -0.58 -9.22
CA VAL A 68 -10.52 -0.33 -7.85
C VAL A 68 -9.50 -0.93 -6.90
N MET A 69 -8.70 -0.10 -6.28
CA MET A 69 -7.79 -0.52 -5.23
C MET A 69 -8.55 -0.52 -3.90
N VAL A 70 -8.50 -1.62 -3.22
CA VAL A 70 -9.01 -1.80 -1.87
C VAL A 70 -7.80 -1.94 -0.96
N ASP A 71 -7.58 -0.94 -0.14
CA ASP A 71 -6.46 -0.80 0.79
C ASP A 71 -7.04 -0.76 2.20
N LEU A 72 -6.83 -1.82 2.94
CA LEU A 72 -7.51 -2.04 4.21
C LEU A 72 -6.58 -2.54 5.29
N GLY A 73 -6.59 -1.82 6.39
CA GLY A 73 -6.04 -2.30 7.63
C GLY A 73 -7.05 -3.07 8.49
N GLY A 74 -6.55 -3.85 9.42
CA GLY A 74 -7.34 -4.58 10.40
C GLY A 74 -6.71 -4.56 11.78
N ASN A 75 -7.53 -4.75 12.82
CA ASN A 75 -7.05 -4.92 14.19
C ASN A 75 -7.60 -6.23 14.74
N PHE A 76 -6.72 -7.19 14.92
CA PHE A 76 -7.04 -8.50 15.51
C PHE A 76 -6.22 -8.72 16.79
N ASN A 77 -6.89 -8.89 17.91
CA ASN A 77 -6.25 -9.07 19.22
C ASN A 77 -5.26 -7.95 19.61
N GLY A 78 -5.47 -6.74 19.10
CA GLY A 78 -4.60 -5.59 19.38
C GLY A 78 -3.42 -5.44 18.43
N TYR A 79 -3.24 -6.33 17.45
CA TYR A 79 -2.25 -6.21 16.40
C TYR A 79 -2.89 -5.71 15.10
N MET A 80 -2.19 -4.78 14.42
CA MET A 80 -2.61 -4.24 13.14
C MET A 80 -2.18 -5.18 12.01
N GLY A 81 -3.00 -5.27 10.97
CA GLY A 81 -2.68 -5.88 9.69
C GLY A 81 -2.96 -4.89 8.58
N ASP A 82 -2.22 -4.96 7.49
CA ASP A 82 -2.39 -4.08 6.32
C ASP A 82 -2.24 -4.84 5.01
N MET A 83 -3.08 -4.52 4.04
CA MET A 83 -3.10 -5.18 2.74
C MET A 83 -3.84 -4.36 1.70
N SER A 84 -3.24 -4.19 0.52
CA SER A 84 -3.94 -3.67 -0.66
C SER A 84 -4.09 -4.72 -1.75
N ARG A 85 -5.25 -4.73 -2.41
CA ARG A 85 -5.53 -5.54 -3.60
C ARG A 85 -6.26 -4.71 -4.65
N VAL A 86 -6.03 -5.07 -5.92
CA VAL A 86 -6.63 -4.39 -7.07
C VAL A 86 -7.67 -5.26 -7.73
N PHE A 87 -8.82 -4.65 -7.94
CA PHE A 87 -9.89 -5.17 -8.78
C PHE A 87 -10.00 -4.29 -10.02
N SER A 88 -10.61 -4.79 -11.10
CA SER A 88 -10.92 -3.97 -12.27
C SER A 88 -12.37 -4.15 -12.68
N ILE A 89 -12.93 -3.11 -13.27
CA ILE A 89 -14.22 -3.19 -13.95
C ILE A 89 -13.93 -3.43 -15.43
N GLY A 90 -14.09 -4.68 -15.86
CA GLY A 90 -13.62 -5.12 -17.17
C GLY A 90 -12.09 -5.04 -17.32
N LYS A 91 -11.62 -5.14 -18.57
CA LYS A 91 -10.20 -5.16 -18.90
C LYS A 91 -9.57 -3.75 -18.76
N LEU A 92 -8.43 -3.67 -18.08
CA LEU A 92 -7.62 -2.46 -17.99
C LEU A 92 -6.75 -2.26 -19.26
N SER A 93 -6.10 -1.10 -19.34
CA SER A 93 -5.07 -0.85 -20.34
C SER A 93 -3.83 -1.74 -20.11
N ASP A 94 -3.09 -2.05 -21.19
CA ASP A 94 -1.85 -2.81 -21.09
C ASP A 94 -0.80 -2.08 -20.22
N GLU A 95 -0.82 -0.74 -20.22
CA GLU A 95 0.01 0.08 -19.33
C GLU A 95 -0.29 -0.20 -17.84
N ALA A 96 -1.56 -0.34 -17.47
CA ALA A 96 -1.94 -0.61 -16.09
C ALA A 96 -1.50 -2.01 -15.63
N TYR A 97 -1.63 -3.02 -16.49
CA TYR A 97 -1.11 -4.37 -16.18
C TYR A 97 0.41 -4.37 -16.08
N THR A 98 1.11 -3.64 -16.96
CA THR A 98 2.57 -3.49 -16.89
C THR A 98 2.99 -2.80 -15.59
N ALA A 99 2.30 -1.73 -15.20
CA ALA A 99 2.57 -1.00 -13.96
C ALA A 99 2.32 -1.89 -12.72
N HIS A 100 1.26 -2.71 -12.73
CA HIS A 100 1.01 -3.67 -11.66
C HIS A 100 2.13 -4.70 -11.57
N GLN A 101 2.60 -5.24 -12.70
CA GLN A 101 3.72 -6.17 -12.73
C GLN A 101 4.99 -5.55 -12.17
N VAL A 102 5.28 -4.28 -12.48
CA VAL A 102 6.41 -3.54 -11.89
C VAL A 102 6.31 -3.49 -10.35
N CYS A 103 5.11 -3.35 -9.81
CA CYS A 103 4.91 -3.40 -8.35
C CYS A 103 5.16 -4.81 -7.78
N LEU A 104 4.78 -5.87 -8.50
CA LEU A 104 5.12 -7.25 -8.12
C LEU A 104 6.64 -7.48 -8.18
N ASP A 105 7.31 -7.00 -9.23
CA ASP A 105 8.77 -7.10 -9.37
C ASP A 105 9.49 -6.35 -8.23
N ILE A 106 8.93 -5.23 -7.74
CA ILE A 106 9.44 -4.52 -6.56
C ILE A 106 9.25 -5.37 -5.30
N GLN A 107 8.08 -6.00 -5.11
CA GLN A 107 7.85 -6.91 -3.98
C GLN A 107 8.90 -8.02 -3.96
N ASP A 108 9.15 -8.66 -5.09
CA ASP A 108 10.10 -9.76 -5.21
C ASP A 108 11.55 -9.32 -4.96
N ALA A 109 11.96 -8.19 -5.56
CA ALA A 109 13.32 -7.68 -5.40
C ALA A 109 13.61 -7.22 -3.96
N VAL A 110 12.67 -6.46 -3.37
CA VAL A 110 12.81 -5.94 -2.00
C VAL A 110 12.79 -7.08 -0.99
N SER A 111 11.84 -8.02 -1.10
CA SER A 111 11.78 -9.18 -0.18
C SER A 111 12.97 -10.11 -0.30
N SER A 112 13.50 -10.30 -1.50
CA SER A 112 14.72 -11.10 -1.73
C SER A 112 15.97 -10.46 -1.14
N MET A 113 16.01 -9.13 -1.05
CA MET A 113 17.12 -8.37 -0.47
C MET A 113 16.98 -8.22 1.04
N ALA A 114 15.74 -8.19 1.56
CA ALA A 114 15.45 -7.94 2.96
C ALA A 114 15.93 -9.08 3.85
N GLN A 115 16.86 -8.77 4.75
CA GLN A 115 17.40 -9.67 5.77
C GLN A 115 17.97 -8.86 6.93
N PRO A 116 18.28 -9.47 8.07
CA PRO A 116 18.91 -8.77 9.19
C PRO A 116 20.18 -8.00 8.76
N GLY A 117 20.30 -6.74 9.18
CA GLY A 117 21.42 -5.85 8.87
C GLY A 117 21.27 -5.05 7.58
N VAL A 118 20.24 -5.30 6.77
CA VAL A 118 19.96 -4.47 5.59
C VAL A 118 19.35 -3.14 6.01
N VAL A 119 19.86 -2.04 5.45
CA VAL A 119 19.41 -0.68 5.74
C VAL A 119 18.10 -0.40 5.00
N CYS A 120 17.10 0.17 5.69
CA CYS A 120 15.79 0.47 5.12
C CYS A 120 15.85 1.38 3.88
N GLU A 121 16.78 2.35 3.85
CA GLU A 121 17.00 3.20 2.67
C GLU A 121 17.44 2.40 1.43
N ASP A 122 18.20 1.33 1.60
CA ASP A 122 18.67 0.51 0.46
C ASP A 122 17.51 -0.26 -0.19
N LEU A 123 16.56 -0.72 0.61
CA LEU A 123 15.30 -1.32 0.13
C LEU A 123 14.46 -0.30 -0.66
N TYR A 124 14.33 0.91 -0.11
CA TYR A 124 13.66 2.02 -0.81
C TYR A 124 14.34 2.33 -2.15
N ASN A 125 15.66 2.48 -2.17
CA ASN A 125 16.42 2.79 -3.38
C ASN A 125 16.27 1.69 -4.45
N THR A 126 16.22 0.43 -4.05
CA THR A 126 15.96 -0.70 -4.96
C THR A 126 14.62 -0.55 -5.69
N ALA A 127 13.56 -0.19 -4.96
CA ALA A 127 12.25 0.06 -5.58
C ALA A 127 12.28 1.26 -6.54
N ILE A 128 12.95 2.35 -6.15
CA ILE A 128 13.09 3.55 -7.00
C ILE A 128 13.86 3.23 -8.29
N ASP A 129 14.90 2.41 -8.22
CA ASP A 129 15.66 1.98 -9.39
C ASP A 129 14.79 1.16 -10.36
N ILE A 130 13.99 0.23 -9.86
CA ILE A 130 13.10 -0.61 -10.66
C ILE A 130 12.05 0.25 -11.35
N VAL A 131 11.33 1.07 -10.60
CA VAL A 131 10.24 1.88 -11.15
C VAL A 131 10.76 2.94 -12.14
N THR A 132 11.98 3.46 -11.91
CA THR A 132 12.61 4.43 -12.83
C THR A 132 13.00 3.76 -14.15
N LYS A 133 13.61 2.57 -14.10
CA LYS A 133 13.95 1.79 -15.30
C LYS A 133 12.70 1.39 -16.10
N ALA A 134 11.60 1.14 -15.41
CA ALA A 134 10.32 0.80 -16.03
C ALA A 134 9.57 2.03 -16.61
N GLY A 135 10.02 3.26 -16.30
CA GLY A 135 9.41 4.49 -16.83
C GLY A 135 8.17 4.98 -16.07
N PHE A 136 7.96 4.54 -14.83
CA PHE A 136 6.80 4.93 -14.01
C PHE A 136 7.14 5.82 -12.82
N ALA A 137 8.35 6.36 -12.74
CA ALA A 137 8.81 7.12 -11.58
C ALA A 137 7.93 8.34 -11.24
N ASP A 138 7.34 9.00 -12.24
CA ASP A 138 6.44 10.16 -12.09
C ASP A 138 5.02 9.80 -11.63
N LYS A 139 4.69 8.51 -11.63
CA LYS A 139 3.39 7.94 -11.25
C LYS A 139 3.46 7.06 -10.00
N PHE A 140 4.67 6.84 -9.49
CA PHE A 140 4.93 5.94 -8.36
C PHE A 140 4.56 6.61 -7.04
N MET A 141 3.80 5.91 -6.20
CA MET A 141 3.32 6.40 -4.90
C MET A 141 2.54 7.72 -4.98
N GLY A 142 1.84 7.94 -6.09
CA GLY A 142 1.01 9.13 -6.33
C GLY A 142 1.42 9.96 -7.56
N ILE A 143 0.61 10.93 -7.91
CA ILE A 143 0.85 11.89 -9.00
C ILE A 143 0.99 13.30 -8.42
N GLY A 144 2.01 14.03 -8.84
CA GLY A 144 2.28 15.39 -8.38
C GLY A 144 2.87 15.43 -6.98
N GLN A 145 2.11 15.07 -5.96
CA GLN A 145 2.60 14.85 -4.61
C GLN A 145 2.70 13.35 -4.35
N GLN A 146 3.91 12.81 -4.37
CA GLN A 146 4.19 11.40 -4.16
C GLN A 146 4.54 11.14 -2.70
N ALA A 147 4.05 10.04 -2.13
CA ALA A 147 4.52 9.55 -0.85
C ALA A 147 6.01 9.17 -0.96
N LYS A 148 6.78 9.47 0.09
CA LYS A 148 8.24 9.25 0.09
C LYS A 148 8.63 8.05 0.93
N PHE A 149 7.86 6.99 0.84
CA PHE A 149 8.14 5.69 1.43
C PHE A 149 7.53 4.61 0.52
N ILE A 150 7.93 3.38 0.70
CA ILE A 150 7.39 2.22 -0.01
C ILE A 150 6.87 1.15 0.94
N GLY A 151 7.00 1.39 2.24
CA GLY A 151 6.59 0.49 3.29
C GLY A 151 6.90 1.04 4.66
N HIS A 152 6.25 0.48 5.66
CA HIS A 152 6.32 0.91 7.05
C HIS A 152 6.19 -0.27 8.00
N GLY A 153 6.72 -0.13 9.20
CA GLY A 153 6.48 -1.09 10.27
C GLY A 153 5.01 -1.17 10.63
N ILE A 154 4.59 -2.34 11.04
CA ILE A 154 3.21 -2.62 11.45
C ILE A 154 3.22 -3.60 12.63
N GLY A 155 2.37 -3.35 13.61
CA GLY A 155 2.30 -4.21 14.79
C GLY A 155 1.29 -3.70 15.78
N LEU A 156 1.71 -2.94 16.79
CA LEU A 156 0.79 -2.32 17.75
C LEU A 156 0.14 -1.05 17.20
N GLU A 157 0.78 -0.43 16.22
CA GLU A 157 0.27 0.72 15.47
C GLU A 157 0.21 0.38 13.98
N ILE A 158 -0.64 1.09 13.22
CA ILE A 158 -0.76 0.86 11.77
C ILE A 158 0.52 1.32 11.05
N ASN A 159 1.15 2.39 11.52
CA ASN A 159 2.42 2.90 11.03
C ASN A 159 3.39 3.02 12.20
N GLU A 160 4.43 2.22 12.20
CA GLU A 160 5.51 2.25 13.19
C GLU A 160 6.87 2.01 12.50
N ALA A 161 7.96 1.99 13.26
CA ALA A 161 9.26 1.60 12.70
C ALA A 161 9.32 0.08 12.42
N PRO A 162 10.06 -0.36 11.38
CA PRO A 162 10.93 0.41 10.50
C PRO A 162 10.16 1.11 9.36
N VAL A 163 10.72 2.20 8.79
CA VAL A 163 10.15 2.85 7.61
C VAL A 163 11.08 2.67 6.41
N LEU A 164 10.56 2.16 5.31
CA LEU A 164 11.31 1.99 4.06
C LEU A 164 11.24 3.28 3.23
N ALA A 165 12.14 4.21 3.53
CA ALA A 165 12.11 5.58 3.01
C ALA A 165 13.52 6.16 2.82
N PRO A 166 13.70 7.27 2.06
CA PRO A 166 14.99 7.90 1.92
C PRO A 166 15.52 8.42 3.27
N ARG A 167 16.82 8.28 3.47
CA ARG A 167 17.56 8.68 4.69
C ARG A 167 17.22 7.88 5.96
N MET A 168 16.45 6.80 5.85
CA MET A 168 16.19 5.89 6.96
C MET A 168 17.35 4.89 7.09
N LYS A 169 18.23 5.18 8.05
CA LYS A 169 19.46 4.41 8.29
C LYS A 169 19.26 3.23 9.26
N GLN A 170 18.03 2.99 9.70
CA GLN A 170 17.70 1.82 10.50
C GLN A 170 17.96 0.56 9.69
N GLU A 171 18.58 -0.42 10.34
CA GLU A 171 18.77 -1.76 9.82
C GLU A 171 17.58 -2.64 10.22
N LEU A 172 17.25 -3.60 9.36
CA LEU A 172 16.28 -4.63 9.69
C LEU A 172 16.82 -5.56 10.79
N GLU A 173 15.99 -5.90 11.75
CA GLU A 173 16.31 -6.84 12.82
C GLU A 173 15.29 -7.98 12.85
N PRO A 174 15.69 -9.20 13.26
CA PRO A 174 14.76 -10.31 13.41
C PRO A 174 13.60 -9.97 14.35
N GLY A 175 12.39 -10.33 13.95
CA GLY A 175 11.16 -10.03 14.69
C GLY A 175 10.48 -8.71 14.28
N MET A 176 11.13 -7.87 13.50
CA MET A 176 10.44 -6.72 12.89
C MET A 176 9.38 -7.21 11.90
N VAL A 177 8.28 -6.48 11.83
CA VAL A 177 7.20 -6.69 10.87
C VAL A 177 7.00 -5.40 10.10
N PHE A 178 6.83 -5.49 8.78
CA PHE A 178 6.60 -4.33 7.93
C PHE A 178 5.61 -4.65 6.80
N ALA A 179 4.86 -3.65 6.39
CA ALA A 179 4.10 -3.64 5.15
C ALA A 179 4.99 -3.11 4.03
N LEU A 180 4.90 -3.71 2.84
CA LEU A 180 5.57 -3.27 1.61
C LEU A 180 4.49 -3.03 0.57
N GLU A 181 4.38 -1.78 0.07
CA GLU A 181 3.19 -1.30 -0.62
C GLU A 181 3.45 -0.48 -1.90
N PRO A 182 4.26 -0.94 -2.84
CA PRO A 182 4.48 -0.23 -4.09
C PRO A 182 3.17 -0.04 -4.86
N LYS A 183 2.86 1.21 -5.20
CA LYS A 183 1.62 1.61 -5.89
C LYS A 183 1.95 2.57 -7.03
N ILE A 184 1.26 2.45 -8.16
CA ILE A 184 1.40 3.33 -9.33
C ILE A 184 0.01 3.82 -9.73
N VAL A 185 -0.13 5.11 -10.00
CA VAL A 185 -1.40 5.71 -10.44
C VAL A 185 -1.37 5.95 -11.94
N ILE A 186 -2.28 5.31 -12.67
CA ILE A 186 -2.42 5.47 -14.12
C ILE A 186 -3.56 6.45 -14.41
N PRO A 187 -3.31 7.63 -15.00
CA PRO A 187 -4.34 8.61 -15.30
C PRO A 187 -5.49 8.02 -16.12
N GLY A 188 -6.73 8.30 -15.70
CA GLY A 188 -7.95 7.79 -16.32
C GLY A 188 -8.31 6.35 -15.96
N VAL A 189 -7.34 5.54 -15.51
CA VAL A 189 -7.56 4.15 -15.09
C VAL A 189 -7.69 4.04 -13.58
N GLY A 190 -6.76 4.60 -12.83
CA GLY A 190 -6.70 4.54 -11.37
C GLY A 190 -5.43 3.90 -10.83
N PRO A 191 -5.41 3.53 -9.55
CA PRO A 191 -4.24 2.95 -8.90
C PRO A 191 -4.11 1.46 -9.21
N VAL A 192 -2.88 1.03 -9.44
CA VAL A 192 -2.48 -0.38 -9.48
C VAL A 192 -1.30 -0.58 -8.54
N GLY A 193 -1.05 -1.80 -8.14
CA GLY A 193 0.01 -2.14 -7.19
C GLY A 193 -0.49 -3.14 -6.17
N ILE A 194 0.30 -3.33 -5.12
CA ILE A 194 0.05 -4.39 -4.15
C ILE A 194 0.65 -4.03 -2.81
N GLU A 195 0.06 -4.54 -1.76
CA GLU A 195 0.62 -4.46 -0.42
C GLU A 195 0.57 -5.81 0.27
N ASN A 196 1.68 -6.19 0.86
CA ASN A 196 1.83 -7.39 1.66
C ASN A 196 2.58 -7.08 2.96
N SER A 197 2.23 -7.81 4.01
CA SER A 197 2.92 -7.76 5.29
C SER A 197 3.96 -8.88 5.38
N TRP A 198 5.14 -8.52 5.89
CA TRP A 198 6.32 -9.39 5.99
C TRP A 198 6.88 -9.38 7.41
N THR A 199 7.44 -10.49 7.87
CA THR A 199 8.25 -10.55 9.09
C THR A 199 9.71 -10.83 8.76
N VAL A 200 10.61 -10.17 9.49
CA VAL A 200 12.05 -10.41 9.40
C VAL A 200 12.39 -11.64 10.27
N THR A 201 12.96 -12.65 9.65
CA THR A 201 13.46 -13.87 10.30
C THR A 201 14.98 -13.78 10.55
N GLN A 202 15.61 -14.84 11.03
CA GLN A 202 17.07 -14.89 11.16
C GLN A 202 17.80 -14.94 9.80
N GLU A 203 17.13 -15.41 8.74
CA GLU A 203 17.74 -15.72 7.44
C GLU A 203 17.18 -14.87 6.27
N GLY A 204 16.19 -14.03 6.51
CA GLY A 204 15.52 -13.24 5.48
C GLY A 204 14.17 -12.73 5.94
N VAL A 205 13.17 -12.77 5.07
CA VAL A 205 11.78 -12.39 5.41
C VAL A 205 10.78 -13.47 5.02
N GLU A 206 9.67 -13.52 5.76
CA GLU A 206 8.53 -14.38 5.46
C GLU A 206 7.27 -13.53 5.25
N LYS A 207 6.50 -13.85 4.21
CA LYS A 207 5.25 -13.16 3.89
C LYS A 207 4.10 -13.70 4.74
N PHE A 208 3.41 -12.81 5.45
CA PHE A 208 2.17 -13.15 6.18
C PHE A 208 0.94 -13.15 5.28
N THR A 209 0.92 -12.26 4.30
CA THR A 209 -0.24 -12.09 3.44
C THR A 209 -0.37 -13.26 2.48
N ILE A 210 -1.46 -14.02 2.61
CA ILE A 210 -1.77 -15.17 1.76
C ILE A 210 -3.05 -14.83 0.99
N CYS A 211 -2.91 -14.17 -0.17
CA CYS A 211 -4.03 -13.77 -1.01
C CYS A 211 -3.55 -13.65 -2.46
N ASN A 212 -4.45 -13.80 -3.43
CA ASN A 212 -4.13 -13.58 -4.85
C ASN A 212 -3.57 -12.16 -5.04
N GLU A 213 -2.49 -12.06 -5.79
CA GLU A 213 -1.73 -10.83 -6.05
C GLU A 213 -2.03 -10.24 -7.44
N GLU A 214 -2.67 -10.99 -8.31
CA GLU A 214 -3.11 -10.54 -9.62
C GLU A 214 -4.26 -9.54 -9.53
N ILE A 215 -4.42 -8.70 -10.57
CA ILE A 215 -5.62 -7.86 -10.72
C ILE A 215 -6.84 -8.77 -10.94
N ILE A 216 -7.86 -8.61 -10.11
CA ILE A 216 -9.09 -9.40 -10.16
C ILE A 216 -10.11 -8.67 -11.04
N GLU A 217 -10.35 -9.19 -12.24
CA GLU A 217 -11.38 -8.63 -13.13
C GLU A 217 -12.78 -9.00 -12.65
N LEU A 218 -13.61 -7.98 -12.41
CA LEU A 218 -15.02 -8.10 -12.09
C LEU A 218 -15.85 -8.01 -13.37
N GLN A 219 -16.82 -8.90 -13.51
CA GLN A 219 -17.76 -8.97 -14.63
C GLN A 219 -19.03 -8.17 -14.35
#